data_c9c53dd080eaaa89909a04bd29313b9e
#
_entry.id   c9c53dd080eaaa89909a04bd29313b9e
#
_cell.length_a   1.000
_cell.length_b   1.000
_cell.length_c   1.000
_cell.angle_alpha   90.00
_cell.angle_beta   90.00
_cell.angle_gamma   90.00
#
_symmetry.space_group_name_H-M   'P 1'
#
loop_
_entity.id
_entity.type
_entity.pdbx_description
1 polymer ?
#
loop_
_entity_poly.entity_id
_entity_poly.type
_entity_poly.pdbx_seq_one_letter_code
_entity_poly.pdbx_strand_id
1 'polypeptide(L)'
;MTRRQAREQAFTLIFEKSFHPEITVEEMISMAVEARYLQTDEFAVLLAKTADEQQPEIDSIIENNAIGWKKDRISRVSLSLLRLALCEMLFIEEVPTNVSINEAVELAKLYASQEDAAFINGV
;
A
#
# COMPACT_ATOMS: atom_id res chain seq x y z
N MET A 1 3.03 -18.10 3.76
CA MET A 1 3.52 -16.73 3.52
C MET A 1 3.49 -15.94 4.81
N THR A 2 4.55 -15.17 5.10
CA THR A 2 4.58 -14.33 6.30
C THR A 2 3.73 -13.07 6.11
N ARG A 3 3.39 -12.39 7.22
CA ARG A 3 2.68 -11.11 7.15
C ARG A 3 3.48 -10.07 6.37
N ARG A 4 4.80 -10.06 6.53
CA ARG A 4 5.67 -9.15 5.76
C ARG A 4 5.60 -9.43 4.27
N GLN A 5 5.64 -10.69 3.87
CA GLN A 5 5.49 -11.10 2.47
C GLN A 5 4.11 -10.75 1.93
N ALA A 6 3.06 -10.93 2.74
CA ALA A 6 1.70 -10.57 2.35
C ALA A 6 1.56 -9.06 2.15
N ARG A 7 2.18 -8.25 3.00
CA ARG A 7 2.19 -6.78 2.83
C ARG A 7 2.93 -6.36 1.58
N GLU A 8 4.05 -7.01 1.30
CA GLU A 8 4.83 -6.73 0.08
C GLU A 8 4.01 -7.05 -1.17
N GLN A 9 3.28 -8.16 -1.16
CA GLN A 9 2.38 -8.53 -2.24
C GLN A 9 1.25 -7.51 -2.41
N ALA A 10 0.62 -7.09 -1.30
CA ALA A 10 -0.42 -6.08 -1.33
C ALA A 10 0.11 -4.75 -1.87
N PHE A 11 1.31 -4.34 -1.44
CA PHE A 11 1.96 -3.15 -1.97
C PHE A 11 2.14 -3.24 -3.49
N THR A 12 2.61 -4.37 -3.99
CA THR A 12 2.79 -4.58 -5.43
C THR A 12 1.47 -4.41 -6.19
N LEU A 13 0.39 -4.97 -5.67
CA LEU A 13 -0.94 -4.84 -6.28
C LEU A 13 -1.43 -3.39 -6.27
N ILE A 14 -1.26 -2.68 -5.16
CA ILE A 14 -1.65 -1.27 -5.02
C ILE A 14 -0.84 -0.42 -6.00
N PHE A 15 0.46 -0.67 -6.10
CA PHE A 15 1.36 0.05 -6.98
C PHE A 15 0.98 -0.16 -8.45
N GLU A 16 0.75 -1.41 -8.87
CA GLU A 16 0.32 -1.73 -10.23
C GLU A 16 -1.02 -1.09 -10.56
N LYS A 17 -1.97 -1.11 -9.63
CA LYS A 17 -3.28 -0.50 -9.81
C LYS A 17 -3.17 1.00 -10.08
N SER A 18 -2.18 1.67 -9.51
CA SER A 18 -1.98 3.11 -9.72
C SER A 18 -1.63 3.45 -11.17
N PHE A 19 -1.07 2.50 -11.93
CA PHE A 19 -0.76 2.67 -13.35
C PHE A 19 -1.88 2.19 -14.28
N HIS A 20 -2.82 1.38 -13.76
CA HIS A 20 -3.88 0.77 -14.55
C HIS A 20 -5.23 0.93 -13.85
N PRO A 21 -5.71 2.19 -13.72
CA PRO A 21 -6.95 2.44 -12.98
C PRO A 21 -8.18 1.78 -13.61
N GLU A 22 -8.11 1.43 -14.90
CA GLU A 22 -9.19 0.77 -15.62
C GLU A 22 -9.35 -0.72 -15.31
N ILE A 23 -8.32 -1.34 -14.73
CA ILE A 23 -8.35 -2.76 -14.38
C ILE A 23 -8.71 -2.90 -12.91
N THR A 24 -9.63 -3.81 -12.57
CA THR A 24 -9.99 -4.05 -11.17
C THR A 24 -8.91 -4.83 -10.43
N VAL A 25 -8.89 -4.73 -9.11
CA VAL A 25 -7.95 -5.50 -8.29
C VAL A 25 -8.18 -7.00 -8.48
N GLU A 26 -9.44 -7.42 -8.59
CA GLU A 26 -9.82 -8.82 -8.84
C GLU A 26 -9.23 -9.33 -10.15
N GLU A 27 -9.33 -8.52 -11.21
CA GLU A 27 -8.76 -8.86 -12.52
C GLU A 27 -7.24 -8.97 -12.45
N MET A 28 -6.58 -8.05 -11.75
CA MET A 28 -5.11 -8.08 -11.58
C MET A 28 -4.66 -9.34 -10.85
N ILE A 29 -5.38 -9.72 -9.79
CA ILE A 29 -5.08 -10.93 -9.03
C ILE A 29 -5.26 -12.17 -9.91
N SER A 30 -6.36 -12.24 -10.66
CA SER A 30 -6.62 -13.36 -11.57
C SER A 30 -5.54 -13.51 -12.63
N MET A 31 -5.10 -12.41 -13.22
CA MET A 31 -4.03 -12.41 -14.22
C MET A 31 -2.71 -12.89 -13.64
N ALA A 32 -2.38 -12.46 -12.42
CA ALA A 32 -1.15 -12.85 -11.75
C ALA A 32 -1.16 -14.34 -11.36
N VAL A 33 -2.29 -14.86 -10.91
CA VAL A 33 -2.46 -16.27 -10.58
C VAL A 33 -2.35 -17.15 -11.84
N GLU A 34 -2.98 -16.74 -12.94
CA GLU A 34 -2.89 -17.44 -14.21
C GLU A 34 -1.47 -17.50 -14.75
N ALA A 35 -0.71 -16.43 -14.57
CA ALA A 35 0.70 -16.36 -14.97
C ALA A 35 1.63 -17.09 -13.99
N ARG A 36 1.11 -17.63 -12.91
CA ARG A 36 1.80 -18.43 -11.88
C ARG A 36 2.92 -17.71 -11.11
N TYR A 37 2.94 -16.38 -11.09
CA TYR A 37 3.87 -15.69 -10.22
C TYR A 37 3.24 -15.06 -8.99
N LEU A 38 1.99 -15.43 -8.70
CA LEU A 38 1.33 -15.02 -7.48
C LEU A 38 0.62 -16.21 -6.86
N GLN A 39 0.97 -16.51 -5.61
CA GLN A 39 0.14 -17.35 -4.76
C GLN A 39 -0.73 -16.42 -3.93
N THR A 40 -2.05 -16.64 -3.95
CA THR A 40 -2.98 -15.80 -3.21
C THR A 40 -2.81 -15.97 -1.70
N ASP A 41 -2.69 -14.85 -0.99
CA ASP A 41 -2.71 -14.80 0.46
C ASP A 41 -3.93 -13.98 0.86
N GLU A 42 -4.76 -14.50 1.76
CA GLU A 42 -6.00 -13.84 2.17
C GLU A 42 -5.78 -12.43 2.74
N PHE A 43 -4.71 -12.26 3.52
CA PHE A 43 -4.39 -10.97 4.11
C PHE A 43 -3.97 -9.97 3.02
N ALA A 44 -3.15 -10.41 2.07
CA ALA A 44 -2.73 -9.56 0.95
C ALA A 44 -3.92 -9.13 0.09
N VAL A 45 -4.83 -10.05 -0.20
CA VAL A 45 -6.04 -9.76 -0.97
C VAL A 45 -6.94 -8.78 -0.22
N LEU A 46 -7.13 -9.00 1.08
CA LEU A 46 -7.91 -8.10 1.92
C LEU A 46 -7.35 -6.68 1.90
N LEU A 47 -6.05 -6.54 2.08
CA LEU A 47 -5.37 -5.24 2.07
C LEU A 47 -5.55 -4.53 0.72
N ALA A 48 -5.27 -5.24 -0.38
CA ALA A 48 -5.35 -4.66 -1.72
C ALA A 48 -6.78 -4.21 -2.06
N LYS A 49 -7.76 -5.04 -1.78
CA LYS A 49 -9.17 -4.71 -2.04
C LYS A 49 -9.66 -3.56 -1.17
N THR A 50 -9.33 -3.58 0.12
CA THR A 50 -9.75 -2.53 1.04
C THR A 50 -9.11 -1.20 0.67
N ALA A 51 -7.82 -1.20 0.33
CA ALA A 51 -7.12 0.00 -0.11
C ALA A 51 -7.75 0.59 -1.38
N ASP A 52 -8.14 -0.25 -2.32
CA ASP A 52 -8.80 0.18 -3.55
C ASP A 52 -10.18 0.78 -3.27
N GLU A 53 -10.99 0.11 -2.47
CA GLU A 53 -12.33 0.58 -2.12
C GLU A 53 -12.31 1.88 -1.32
N GLN A 54 -11.34 2.03 -0.42
CA GLN A 54 -11.23 3.18 0.48
C GLN A 54 -10.23 4.22 0.00
N GLN A 55 -9.76 4.12 -1.23
CA GLN A 55 -8.74 5.02 -1.76
C GLN A 55 -9.11 6.51 -1.65
N PRO A 56 -10.34 6.95 -1.97
CA PRO A 56 -10.68 8.37 -1.84
C PRO A 56 -10.50 8.90 -0.41
N GLU A 57 -10.92 8.14 0.60
CA GLU A 57 -10.78 8.52 2.00
C GLU A 57 -9.32 8.51 2.43
N ILE A 58 -8.57 7.47 2.05
CA ILE A 58 -7.14 7.35 2.35
C ILE A 58 -6.35 8.50 1.73
N ASP A 59 -6.60 8.80 0.47
CA ASP A 59 -5.91 9.88 -0.24
C ASP A 59 -6.22 11.25 0.37
N SER A 60 -7.44 11.46 0.85
CA SER A 60 -7.82 12.68 1.55
C SER A 60 -7.01 12.85 2.84
N ILE A 61 -6.82 11.78 3.59
CA ILE A 61 -6.01 11.80 4.82
C ILE A 61 -4.56 12.10 4.49
N ILE A 62 -4.00 11.51 3.44
CA ILE A 62 -2.64 11.79 3.00
C ILE A 62 -2.46 13.26 2.67
N GLU A 63 -3.37 13.84 1.90
CA GLU A 63 -3.32 15.26 1.52
C GLU A 63 -3.36 16.18 2.73
N ASN A 64 -4.16 15.83 3.73
CA ASN A 64 -4.32 16.65 4.93
C ASN A 64 -3.13 16.54 5.90
N ASN A 65 -2.33 15.50 5.82
CA ASN A 65 -1.25 15.23 6.77
C ASN A 65 0.16 15.34 6.17
N ALA A 66 0.28 15.36 4.85
CA ALA A 66 1.56 15.51 4.16
C ALA A 66 1.93 17.00 4.03
N ILE A 67 2.29 17.62 5.13
CA ILE A 67 2.55 19.07 5.20
C ILE A 67 3.73 19.41 4.29
N GLY A 68 3.52 20.39 3.40
CA GLY A 68 4.55 20.83 2.46
C GLY A 68 4.71 19.97 1.22
N TRP A 69 3.94 18.90 1.11
CA TRP A 69 3.99 17.99 -0.04
C TRP A 69 2.63 17.92 -0.72
N LYS A 70 2.60 18.19 -2.00
CA LYS A 70 1.40 17.97 -2.81
C LYS A 70 1.40 16.52 -3.27
N LYS A 71 0.21 15.93 -3.38
CA LYS A 71 0.02 14.53 -3.80
C LYS A 71 0.76 14.20 -5.10
N ASP A 72 0.77 15.12 -6.06
CA ASP A 72 1.44 14.94 -7.34
C ASP A 72 2.97 14.96 -7.26
N ARG A 73 3.53 15.41 -6.14
CA ARG A 73 4.98 15.41 -5.86
C ARG A 73 5.44 14.22 -5.04
N ILE A 74 4.51 13.45 -4.49
CA ILE A 74 4.83 12.23 -3.78
C ILE A 74 5.09 11.15 -4.82
N SER A 75 6.19 10.42 -4.70
CA SER A 75 6.46 9.32 -5.63
C SER A 75 5.36 8.27 -5.56
N ARG A 76 5.12 7.55 -6.67
CA ARG A 76 4.11 6.49 -6.69
C ARG A 76 4.42 5.38 -5.72
N VAL A 77 5.71 5.08 -5.50
CA VAL A 77 6.12 4.09 -4.51
C VAL A 77 5.72 4.54 -3.11
N SER A 78 6.08 5.77 -2.72
CA SER A 78 5.72 6.31 -1.41
C SER A 78 4.22 6.44 -1.23
N LEU A 79 3.50 6.87 -2.25
CA LEU A 79 2.05 6.98 -2.20
C LEU A 79 1.40 5.61 -2.00
N SER A 80 1.87 4.59 -2.70
CA SER A 80 1.36 3.22 -2.57
C SER A 80 1.64 2.65 -1.17
N LEU A 81 2.82 2.93 -0.60
CA LEU A 81 3.16 2.51 0.75
C LEU A 81 2.31 3.23 1.80
N LEU A 82 2.05 4.52 1.61
CA LEU A 82 1.16 5.27 2.49
C LEU A 82 -0.26 4.74 2.43
N ARG A 83 -0.75 4.42 1.24
CA ARG A 83 -2.07 3.81 1.07
C ARG A 83 -2.17 2.48 1.80
N LEU A 84 -1.14 1.66 1.70
CA LEU A 84 -1.08 0.37 2.40
C LEU A 84 -1.09 0.56 3.92
N ALA A 85 -0.23 1.42 4.43
CA ALA A 85 -0.12 1.66 5.87
C ALA A 85 -1.42 2.21 6.47
N LEU A 86 -2.02 3.20 5.81
CA LEU A 86 -3.27 3.80 6.28
C LEU A 86 -4.43 2.82 6.18
N CYS A 87 -4.45 1.97 5.16
CA CYS A 87 -5.43 0.91 5.04
C CYS A 87 -5.37 -0.01 6.28
N GLU A 88 -4.18 -0.46 6.67
CA GLU A 88 -4.01 -1.28 7.87
C GLU A 88 -4.43 -0.54 9.14
N MET A 89 -3.98 0.70 9.30
CA MET A 89 -4.25 1.48 10.52
C MET A 89 -5.72 1.78 10.71
N LEU A 90 -6.45 2.05 9.64
CA LEU A 90 -7.83 2.52 9.71
C LEU A 90 -8.87 1.41 9.58
N PHE A 91 -8.55 0.36 8.83
CA PHE A 91 -9.55 -0.64 8.45
C PHE A 91 -9.23 -2.07 8.90
N ILE A 92 -8.02 -2.32 9.38
CA ILE A 92 -7.61 -3.65 9.88
C ILE A 92 -7.31 -3.54 11.38
N GLU A 93 -8.33 -3.79 12.18
CA GLU A 93 -8.25 -3.59 13.64
C GLU A 93 -7.25 -4.49 14.36
N GLU A 94 -7.02 -5.67 13.83
CA GLU A 94 -6.16 -6.68 14.48
C GLU A 94 -4.66 -6.34 14.43
N VAL A 95 -4.26 -5.32 13.65
CA VAL A 95 -2.85 -4.91 13.53
C VAL A 95 -2.62 -3.63 14.34
N PRO A 96 -1.67 -3.64 15.30
CA PRO A 96 -1.32 -2.40 16.01
C PRO A 96 -0.76 -1.34 15.07
N THR A 97 -1.13 -0.09 15.31
CA THR A 97 -0.72 1.06 14.48
C THR A 97 0.79 1.16 14.29
N ASN A 98 1.55 0.97 15.38
CA ASN A 98 3.01 1.06 15.31
C ASN A 98 3.62 -0.05 14.44
N VAL A 99 3.00 -1.21 14.36
CA VAL A 99 3.43 -2.29 13.45
C VAL A 99 3.24 -1.87 12.01
N SER A 100 2.07 -1.30 11.67
CA SER A 100 1.78 -0.83 10.30
C SER A 100 2.76 0.23 9.84
N ILE A 101 3.08 1.20 10.70
CA ILE A 101 4.05 2.26 10.39
C ILE A 101 5.44 1.67 10.17
N ASN A 102 5.91 0.82 11.08
CA ASN A 102 7.23 0.22 10.99
C ASN A 102 7.40 -0.64 9.74
N GLU A 103 6.39 -1.43 9.40
CA GLU A 103 6.43 -2.28 8.20
C GLU A 103 6.44 -1.43 6.92
N ALA A 104 5.69 -0.33 6.88
CA ALA A 104 5.71 0.58 5.73
C ALA A 104 7.10 1.21 5.56
N VAL A 105 7.73 1.62 6.65
CA VAL A 105 9.09 2.19 6.63
C VAL A 105 10.10 1.16 6.13
N GLU A 106 10.00 -0.10 6.58
CA GLU A 106 10.88 -1.17 6.12
C GLU A 106 10.72 -1.45 4.62
N LEU A 107 9.49 -1.45 4.11
CA LEU A 107 9.25 -1.60 2.67
C LEU A 107 9.80 -0.41 1.89
N ALA A 108 9.71 0.80 2.43
CA ALA A 108 10.25 1.99 1.79
C ALA A 108 11.78 1.91 1.66
N LYS A 109 12.46 1.30 2.61
CA LYS A 109 13.91 1.09 2.53
C LYS A 109 14.29 0.13 1.41
N LEU A 110 13.42 -0.82 1.07
CA LEU A 110 13.64 -1.79 0.00
C LEU A 110 13.30 -1.23 -1.39
N TYR A 111 12.21 -0.48 -1.51
CA TYR A 111 11.64 -0.06 -2.79
C TYR A 111 11.77 1.43 -3.09
N ALA A 112 12.16 2.22 -2.11
CA ALA A 112 12.28 3.67 -2.24
C ALA A 112 13.60 4.14 -1.64
N SER A 113 13.71 5.43 -1.34
CA SER A 113 14.92 6.00 -0.73
C SER A 113 14.75 6.15 0.79
N GLN A 114 15.86 6.45 1.48
CA GLN A 114 15.81 6.77 2.90
C GLN A 114 15.01 8.06 3.16
N GLU A 115 15.05 9.01 2.23
CA GLU A 115 14.23 10.21 2.30
C GLU A 115 12.74 9.87 2.25
N ASP A 116 12.35 8.96 1.37
CA ASP A 116 10.98 8.48 1.27
C ASP A 116 10.56 7.75 2.53
N ALA A 117 11.45 6.93 3.10
CA ALA A 117 11.16 6.23 4.35
C ALA A 117 10.95 7.22 5.50
N ALA A 118 11.78 8.26 5.60
CA ALA A 118 11.64 9.30 6.60
C ALA A 118 10.35 10.10 6.42
N PHE A 119 9.99 10.41 5.17
CA PHE A 119 8.75 11.10 4.84
C PHE A 119 7.54 10.27 5.27
N ILE A 120 7.52 8.97 4.94
CA ILE A 120 6.43 8.06 5.31
C ILE A 120 6.29 7.99 6.83
N ASN A 121 7.41 7.88 7.55
CA ASN A 121 7.38 7.83 9.00
C ASN A 121 6.81 9.11 9.62
N GLY A 122 7.03 10.26 8.96
CA GLY A 122 6.56 11.55 9.44
C GLY A 122 5.08 11.83 9.14
N VAL A 123 4.50 11.10 8.22
CA VAL A 123 3.09 11.26 7.87
C VAL A 123 2.21 10.43 8.80
#